data_10ca7dee325834e788e4e1045cace1ff
#
_entry.id   10ca7dee325834e788e4e1045cace1ff
#
_cell.length_a   1.000
_cell.length_b   1.000
_cell.length_c   1.000
_cell.angle_alpha   90.00
_cell.angle_beta   90.00
_cell.angle_gamma   90.00
#
_symmetry.space_group_name_H-M   'P 1'
#
loop_
_entity.id
_entity.type
_entity.pdbx_description
1 polymer ?
#
loop_
_entity_poly.entity_id
_entity_poly.type
_entity_poly.pdbx_seq_one_letter_code
_entity_poly.pdbx_strand_id
1 'polypeptide(L)'
;MRLPQVHDLYKQGLITPLIEIAREKRVSAYVGDGSNRWPAVHLLDCARLYVLALEKGSAGARYHAVGEEGVRVRDIAEVIGRRLNIPIVAKSPTEAVDHFGWMGMFAGRDGVASSALTRERLRWQPVGPGLIADLEQAHNLES
;
A
#
# COMPACT_ATOMS: atom_id res chain seq x y z
N MET A 1 11.98 -10.19 -8.42
CA MET A 1 11.16 -8.96 -8.31
C MET A 1 10.50 -8.92 -6.94
N ARG A 2 10.70 -7.85 -6.19
CA ARG A 2 10.02 -7.63 -4.92
C ARG A 2 8.93 -6.59 -5.11
N LEU A 3 7.72 -6.90 -4.61
CA LEU A 3 6.56 -6.05 -4.80
C LEU A 3 6.10 -5.42 -3.47
N PRO A 4 5.86 -4.11 -3.45
CA PRO A 4 5.20 -3.43 -2.34
C PRO A 4 3.68 -3.53 -2.50
N GLN A 5 2.92 -2.57 -1.96
CA GLN A 5 1.49 -2.45 -2.24
C GLN A 5 1.32 -1.94 -3.67
N VAL A 6 0.88 -2.80 -4.58
CA VAL A 6 0.61 -2.44 -5.97
C VAL A 6 -0.82 -1.93 -6.06
N HIS A 7 -1.01 -0.73 -6.59
CA HIS A 7 -2.32 -0.06 -6.54
C HIS A 7 -2.75 0.53 -7.88
N ASP A 8 -4.05 0.58 -8.05
CA ASP A 8 -4.74 1.37 -9.07
C ASP A 8 -6.08 1.83 -8.48
N LEU A 9 -7.02 2.25 -9.34
CA LEU A 9 -8.34 2.73 -8.88
C LEU A 9 -9.29 1.59 -8.47
N TYR A 10 -8.93 0.34 -8.65
CA TYR A 10 -9.81 -0.82 -8.38
C TYR A 10 -9.29 -1.71 -7.26
N LYS A 11 -7.98 -1.88 -7.13
CA LYS A 11 -7.35 -2.73 -6.12
C LYS A 11 -6.07 -2.08 -5.60
N GLN A 12 -5.75 -2.31 -4.33
CA GLN A 12 -4.62 -1.67 -3.68
C GLN A 12 -3.83 -2.64 -2.79
N GLY A 13 -3.54 -3.85 -3.28
CA GLY A 13 -2.77 -4.84 -2.51
C GLY A 13 -3.46 -5.22 -1.21
N LEU A 14 -2.71 -5.23 -0.09
CA LEU A 14 -3.28 -5.55 1.23
C LEU A 14 -4.23 -4.47 1.75
N ILE A 15 -4.27 -3.30 1.12
CA ILE A 15 -5.19 -2.23 1.50
C ILE A 15 -6.62 -2.62 1.11
N THR A 16 -6.81 -3.40 0.04
CA THR A 16 -8.14 -3.87 -0.36
C THR A 16 -8.83 -4.65 0.77
N PRO A 17 -8.19 -5.66 1.42
CA PRO A 17 -8.80 -6.29 2.60
C PRO A 17 -9.02 -5.31 3.77
N LEU A 18 -8.17 -4.31 3.96
CA LEU A 18 -8.40 -3.30 4.99
C LEU A 18 -9.69 -2.52 4.74
N ILE A 19 -9.98 -2.19 3.49
CA ILE A 19 -11.21 -1.51 3.11
C ILE A 19 -12.42 -2.39 3.43
N GLU A 20 -12.33 -3.69 3.12
CA GLU A 20 -13.41 -4.64 3.40
C GLU A 20 -13.69 -4.76 4.89
N ILE A 21 -12.65 -4.83 5.72
CA ILE A 21 -12.78 -4.87 7.18
C ILE A 21 -13.43 -3.57 7.70
N ALA A 22 -13.01 -2.43 7.17
CA ALA A 22 -13.57 -1.15 7.56
C ALA A 22 -15.07 -1.06 7.24
N ARG A 23 -15.49 -1.56 6.07
CA ARG A 23 -16.91 -1.61 5.71
C ARG A 23 -17.70 -2.51 6.64
N GLU A 24 -17.18 -3.68 6.92
CA GLU A 24 -17.85 -4.68 7.77
C GLU A 24 -18.04 -4.17 9.18
N LYS A 25 -16.98 -3.61 9.75
CA LYS A 25 -16.97 -3.18 11.17
C LYS A 25 -17.40 -1.73 11.36
N ARG A 26 -17.57 -0.98 10.27
CA ARG A 26 -17.96 0.43 10.26
C ARG A 26 -17.00 1.32 11.04
N VAL A 27 -15.73 0.96 11.02
CA VAL A 27 -14.64 1.70 11.67
C VAL A 27 -13.38 1.51 10.82
N SER A 28 -12.68 2.61 10.53
CA SER A 28 -11.36 2.55 9.90
C SER A 28 -10.31 2.68 11.00
N ALA A 29 -9.49 1.65 11.16
CA ALA A 29 -8.56 1.58 12.29
C ALA A 29 -7.10 1.51 11.82
N TYR A 30 -6.21 1.99 12.68
CA TYR A 30 -4.77 1.82 12.56
C TYR A 30 -4.20 1.39 13.91
N VAL A 31 -2.98 0.84 13.92
CA VAL A 31 -2.37 0.30 15.13
C VAL A 31 -1.43 1.34 15.76
N GLY A 32 -1.55 1.53 17.07
CA GLY A 32 -0.74 2.49 17.80
C GLY A 32 -0.99 3.91 17.34
N ASP A 33 0.06 4.65 16.98
CA ASP A 33 -0.06 6.00 16.44
C ASP A 33 -0.18 6.02 14.91
N GLY A 34 -0.12 4.85 14.26
CA GLY A 34 -0.25 4.74 12.81
C GLY A 34 0.94 5.25 12.02
N SER A 35 2.08 5.47 12.67
CA SER A 35 3.29 5.98 12.00
C SER A 35 4.04 4.92 11.20
N ASN A 36 3.68 3.65 11.34
CA ASN A 36 4.24 2.57 10.54
C ASN A 36 3.90 2.79 9.06
N ARG A 37 4.84 2.43 8.18
CA ARG A 37 4.76 2.76 6.77
C ARG A 37 4.80 1.53 5.88
N TRP A 38 4.10 1.61 4.76
CA TRP A 38 4.09 0.57 3.75
C TRP A 38 4.58 1.16 2.42
N PRO A 39 5.51 0.47 1.73
CA PRO A 39 5.92 0.91 0.39
C PRO A 39 4.82 0.65 -0.63
N ALA A 40 4.80 1.43 -1.69
CA ALA A 40 3.74 1.35 -2.70
C ALA A 40 4.29 1.63 -4.10
N VAL A 41 3.58 1.15 -5.11
CA VAL A 41 3.83 1.46 -6.52
C VAL A 41 2.53 1.40 -7.31
N HIS A 42 2.37 2.32 -8.25
CA HIS A 42 1.24 2.26 -9.17
C HIS A 42 1.38 1.05 -10.11
N LEU A 43 0.27 0.41 -10.43
CA LEU A 43 0.23 -0.80 -11.26
C LEU A 43 0.96 -0.61 -12.60
N LEU A 44 0.74 0.51 -13.28
CA LEU A 44 1.37 0.76 -14.58
C LEU A 44 2.88 0.95 -14.47
N ASP A 45 3.36 1.58 -13.41
CA ASP A 45 4.80 1.71 -13.14
C ASP A 45 5.42 0.34 -12.87
N CYS A 46 4.72 -0.51 -12.11
CA CYS A 46 5.15 -1.87 -11.84
C CYS A 46 5.23 -2.71 -13.13
N ALA A 47 4.21 -2.62 -13.97
CA ALA A 47 4.16 -3.32 -15.25
C ALA A 47 5.33 -2.91 -16.16
N ARG A 48 5.62 -1.61 -16.22
CA ARG A 48 6.75 -1.10 -16.99
C ARG A 48 8.09 -1.63 -16.48
N LEU A 49 8.22 -1.75 -15.17
CA LEU A 49 9.43 -2.32 -14.57
C LEU A 49 9.62 -3.78 -14.98
N TYR A 50 8.53 -4.57 -15.03
CA TYR A 50 8.63 -5.97 -15.50
C TYR A 50 9.16 -6.04 -16.93
N VAL A 51 8.68 -5.18 -17.83
CA VAL A 51 9.17 -5.12 -19.21
C VAL A 51 10.66 -4.77 -19.25
N LEU A 52 11.07 -3.75 -18.49
CA LEU A 52 12.47 -3.36 -18.41
C LEU A 52 13.35 -4.48 -17.85
N ALA A 53 12.87 -5.20 -16.85
CA ALA A 53 13.62 -6.32 -16.27
C ALA A 53 13.80 -7.46 -17.27
N LEU A 54 12.78 -7.73 -18.11
CA LEU A 54 12.89 -8.75 -19.16
C LEU A 54 13.84 -8.34 -20.26
N GLU A 55 13.88 -7.06 -20.62
CA GLU A 55 14.73 -6.56 -21.72
C GLU A 55 16.17 -6.30 -21.30
N LYS A 56 16.39 -5.77 -20.11
CA LYS A 56 17.69 -5.25 -19.67
C LYS A 56 18.20 -5.87 -18.37
N GLY A 57 17.40 -6.72 -17.73
CA GLY A 57 17.76 -7.29 -16.45
C GLY A 57 18.85 -8.34 -16.54
N SER A 58 19.57 -8.53 -15.44
CA SER A 58 20.60 -9.57 -15.31
C SER A 58 20.03 -10.78 -14.59
N ALA A 59 20.46 -11.97 -15.01
CA ALA A 59 20.06 -13.21 -14.35
C ALA A 59 20.46 -13.21 -12.87
N GLY A 60 19.53 -13.57 -11.98
CA GLY A 60 19.77 -13.59 -10.54
C GLY A 60 19.70 -12.22 -9.85
N ALA A 61 19.55 -11.14 -10.60
CA ALA A 61 19.42 -9.81 -10.01
C ALA A 61 18.05 -9.63 -9.34
N ARG A 62 18.04 -8.87 -8.23
CA ARG A 62 16.81 -8.54 -7.52
C ARG A 62 16.42 -7.11 -7.83
N TYR A 63 15.16 -6.92 -8.23
CA TYR A 63 14.61 -5.60 -8.51
C TYR A 63 13.46 -5.30 -7.56
N HIS A 64 13.38 -4.04 -7.13
CA HIS A 64 12.36 -3.58 -6.18
C HIS A 64 11.43 -2.62 -6.89
N ALA A 65 10.18 -3.01 -7.04
CA ALA A 65 9.15 -2.22 -7.72
C ALA A 65 8.54 -1.17 -6.79
N VAL A 66 9.38 -0.30 -6.21
CA VAL A 66 8.93 0.68 -5.22
C VAL A 66 8.87 2.07 -5.83
N GLY A 67 7.66 2.63 -5.93
CA GLY A 67 7.43 4.02 -6.35
C GLY A 67 7.47 4.97 -5.16
N GLU A 68 6.84 4.58 -4.06
CA GLU A 68 6.85 5.32 -2.80
C GLU A 68 7.50 4.45 -1.72
N GLU A 69 8.52 4.98 -1.06
CA GLU A 69 9.32 4.20 -0.09
C GLU A 69 8.54 3.83 1.17
N GLY A 70 7.60 4.69 1.59
CA GLY A 70 6.78 4.39 2.76
C GLY A 70 5.62 5.37 2.90
N VAL A 71 4.39 4.84 2.82
CA VAL A 71 3.15 5.60 3.05
C VAL A 71 2.66 5.23 4.45
N ARG A 72 2.40 6.22 5.30
CA ARG A 72 1.94 5.96 6.67
C ARG A 72 0.58 5.26 6.66
N VAL A 73 0.45 4.20 7.42
CA VAL A 73 -0.80 3.44 7.52
C VAL A 73 -1.93 4.32 8.09
N ARG A 74 -1.60 5.24 8.98
CA ARG A 74 -2.55 6.21 9.49
C ARG A 74 -3.19 7.04 8.37
N ASP A 75 -2.39 7.51 7.41
CA ASP A 75 -2.91 8.30 6.28
C ASP A 75 -3.84 7.46 5.41
N ILE A 76 -3.50 6.17 5.22
CA ILE A 76 -4.36 5.22 4.50
C ILE A 76 -5.70 5.06 5.23
N ALA A 77 -5.66 4.84 6.55
CA ALA A 77 -6.86 4.67 7.36
C ALA A 77 -7.74 5.93 7.34
N GLU A 78 -7.13 7.11 7.35
CA GLU A 78 -7.86 8.38 7.29
C GLU A 78 -8.63 8.54 5.99
N VAL A 79 -8.01 8.21 4.84
CA VAL A 79 -8.70 8.26 3.55
C VAL A 79 -9.86 7.28 3.52
N ILE A 80 -9.63 6.04 3.96
CA ILE A 80 -10.68 5.02 4.00
C ILE A 80 -11.86 5.49 4.86
N GLY A 81 -11.58 5.97 6.05
CA GLY A 81 -12.63 6.44 6.96
C GLY A 81 -13.42 7.61 6.40
N ARG A 82 -12.74 8.57 5.80
CA ARG A 82 -13.38 9.74 5.21
C ARG A 82 -14.27 9.37 4.03
N ARG A 83 -13.76 8.51 3.13
CA ARG A 83 -14.52 8.12 1.95
C ARG A 83 -15.70 7.22 2.25
N LEU A 84 -15.59 6.36 3.26
CA LEU A 84 -16.70 5.50 3.70
C LEU A 84 -17.62 6.20 4.71
N ASN A 85 -17.25 7.40 5.15
CA ASN A 85 -17.99 8.17 6.14
C ASN A 85 -18.17 7.39 7.45
N ILE A 86 -17.09 6.83 7.95
CA ILE A 86 -17.03 6.06 9.21
C ILE A 86 -15.95 6.62 10.13
N PRO A 87 -16.02 6.36 11.44
CA PRO A 87 -15.00 6.83 12.38
C PRO A 87 -13.60 6.25 12.08
N ILE A 88 -12.59 7.05 12.38
CA ILE A 88 -11.18 6.65 12.27
C ILE A 88 -10.66 6.52 13.70
N VAL A 89 -10.17 5.34 14.07
CA VAL A 89 -9.75 5.08 15.44
C VAL A 89 -8.39 4.40 15.52
N ALA A 90 -7.67 4.66 16.61
CA ALA A 90 -6.44 3.94 16.94
C ALA A 90 -6.79 2.68 17.72
N LYS A 91 -6.11 1.59 17.42
CA LYS A 91 -6.23 0.33 18.16
C LYS A 91 -4.88 0.00 18.79
N SER A 92 -4.88 -0.51 20.01
CA SER A 92 -3.66 -1.08 20.60
C SER A 92 -3.30 -2.37 19.84
N PRO A 93 -2.05 -2.85 19.93
CA PRO A 93 -1.69 -4.13 19.32
C PRO A 93 -2.58 -5.29 19.74
N THR A 94 -3.04 -5.31 20.99
CA THR A 94 -3.96 -6.33 21.49
C THR A 94 -5.34 -6.23 20.84
N GLU A 95 -5.88 -5.03 20.77
CA GLU A 95 -7.17 -4.76 20.13
C GLU A 95 -7.15 -5.04 18.62
N ALA A 96 -5.98 -4.83 17.99
CA ALA A 96 -5.82 -5.04 16.56
C ALA A 96 -6.03 -6.51 16.16
N VAL A 97 -5.68 -7.45 17.01
CA VAL A 97 -5.88 -8.89 16.74
C VAL A 97 -7.37 -9.19 16.54
N ASP A 98 -8.22 -8.63 17.39
CA ASP A 98 -9.68 -8.83 17.27
C ASP A 98 -10.28 -8.05 16.10
N HIS A 99 -9.81 -6.82 15.88
CA HIS A 99 -10.35 -5.96 14.84
C HIS A 99 -9.99 -6.44 13.43
N PHE A 100 -8.71 -6.74 13.20
CA PHE A 100 -8.21 -7.06 11.86
C PHE A 100 -8.21 -8.57 11.55
N GLY A 101 -8.36 -9.43 12.55
CA GLY A 101 -8.27 -10.87 12.33
C GLY A 101 -6.92 -11.25 11.70
N TRP A 102 -6.93 -11.95 10.56
CA TRP A 102 -5.71 -12.38 9.91
C TRP A 102 -4.82 -11.21 9.43
N MET A 103 -5.42 -10.04 9.19
CA MET A 103 -4.67 -8.84 8.81
C MET A 103 -3.92 -8.22 9.99
N GLY A 104 -4.18 -8.65 11.22
CA GLY A 104 -3.56 -8.06 12.41
C GLY A 104 -2.05 -8.13 12.40
N MET A 105 -1.46 -9.17 11.83
CA MET A 105 -0.01 -9.30 11.74
C MET A 105 0.61 -8.33 10.72
N PHE A 106 -0.19 -7.80 9.79
CA PHE A 106 0.28 -6.86 8.76
C PHE A 106 -0.01 -5.40 9.13
N ALA A 107 -1.16 -5.13 9.75
CA ALA A 107 -1.65 -3.78 9.99
C ALA A 107 -0.69 -2.92 10.82
N GLY A 108 0.02 -3.53 11.77
CA GLY A 108 0.99 -2.83 12.61
C GLY A 108 2.43 -2.92 12.12
N ARG A 109 2.69 -3.61 11.02
CA ARG A 109 4.06 -3.81 10.52
C ARG A 109 4.56 -2.55 9.86
N ASP A 110 5.82 -2.19 10.14
CA ASP A 110 6.52 -1.10 9.48
C ASP A 110 7.47 -1.69 8.44
N GLY A 111 7.37 -1.20 7.20
CA GLY A 111 8.23 -1.68 6.13
C GLY A 111 8.48 -0.59 5.11
N VAL A 112 9.64 0.06 5.22
CA VAL A 112 10.10 1.02 4.23
C VAL A 112 11.02 0.29 3.27
N ALA A 113 10.89 0.57 1.97
CA ALA A 113 11.73 -0.05 0.96
C ALA A 113 12.17 0.99 -0.05
N SER A 114 13.36 0.79 -0.63
CA SER A 114 13.93 1.70 -1.63
C SER A 114 14.07 0.99 -2.97
N SER A 115 13.89 1.73 -4.05
CA SER A 115 14.14 1.27 -5.41
C SER A 115 15.32 2.00 -6.08
N ALA A 116 16.17 2.65 -5.29
CA ALA A 116 17.27 3.45 -5.82
C ALA A 116 18.16 2.68 -6.81
N LEU A 117 18.60 1.47 -6.45
CA LEU A 117 19.43 0.64 -7.34
C LEU A 117 18.66 0.17 -8.58
N THR A 118 17.40 -0.17 -8.42
CA THR A 118 16.53 -0.59 -9.54
C THR A 118 16.39 0.55 -10.54
N ARG A 119 16.13 1.76 -10.06
CA ARG A 119 16.00 2.95 -10.91
C ARG A 119 17.29 3.22 -11.67
N GLU A 120 18.42 3.10 -11.00
CA GLU A 120 19.72 3.30 -11.61
C GLU A 120 20.04 2.24 -12.66
N ARG A 121 19.87 0.95 -12.33
CA ARG A 121 20.24 -0.17 -13.22
C ARG A 121 19.35 -0.29 -14.44
N LEU A 122 18.04 -0.08 -14.28
CA LEU A 122 17.08 -0.24 -15.37
C LEU A 122 16.57 1.09 -15.93
N ARG A 123 17.04 2.22 -15.41
CA ARG A 123 16.56 3.56 -15.77
C ARG A 123 15.05 3.67 -15.64
N TRP A 124 14.51 3.06 -14.60
CA TRP A 124 13.09 3.06 -14.31
C TRP A 124 12.70 4.27 -13.50
N GLN A 125 11.64 4.95 -13.93
CA GLN A 125 11.10 6.11 -13.22
C GLN A 125 9.61 5.91 -12.99
N PRO A 126 9.18 5.68 -11.75
CA PRO A 126 7.75 5.62 -11.44
C PRO A 126 7.16 7.02 -11.54
N VAL A 127 6.14 7.17 -12.37
CA VAL A 127 5.50 8.46 -12.66
C VAL A 127 4.00 8.46 -12.42
N GLY A 128 3.41 7.31 -12.07
CA GLY A 128 1.99 7.20 -11.83
C GLY A 128 1.55 7.88 -10.53
N PRO A 129 0.24 8.00 -10.30
CA PRO A 129 -0.29 8.57 -9.06
C PRO A 129 0.19 7.80 -7.83
N GLY A 130 0.36 8.51 -6.72
CA GLY A 130 0.68 7.88 -5.44
C GLY A 130 -0.50 7.11 -4.87
N LEU A 131 -0.24 6.31 -3.82
CA LEU A 131 -1.26 5.49 -3.19
C LEU A 131 -2.42 6.31 -2.63
N ILE A 132 -2.13 7.38 -1.91
CA ILE A 132 -3.19 8.22 -1.32
C ILE A 132 -4.03 8.86 -2.43
N ALA A 133 -3.40 9.34 -3.51
CA ALA A 133 -4.11 9.92 -4.64
C ALA A 133 -5.07 8.90 -5.29
N ASP A 134 -4.64 7.65 -5.44
CA ASP A 134 -5.49 6.58 -5.96
C ASP A 134 -6.65 6.27 -5.00
N LEU A 135 -6.38 6.22 -3.69
CA LEU A 135 -7.43 5.98 -2.70
C LEU A 135 -8.48 7.09 -2.66
N GLU A 136 -8.08 8.34 -2.93
CA GLU A 136 -9.03 9.45 -3.02
C GLU A 136 -10.05 9.27 -4.14
N GLN A 137 -9.71 8.50 -5.17
CA GLN A 137 -10.55 8.28 -6.34
C GLN A 137 -10.91 6.81 -6.55
N ALA A 138 -10.54 5.93 -5.63
CA ALA A 138 -10.71 4.49 -5.81
C ALA A 138 -12.19 4.09 -5.93
N HIS A 139 -12.49 3.22 -6.88
CA HIS A 139 -13.85 2.74 -7.12
C HIS A 139 -14.36 1.83 -5.99
N ASN A 140 -13.47 1.09 -5.35
CA ASN A 140 -13.83 0.21 -4.23
C ASN A 140 -14.07 0.96 -2.92
N LEU A 141 -13.99 2.29 -2.91
CA LEU A 141 -14.35 3.15 -1.78
C LEU A 141 -15.61 3.97 -2.03
N GLU A 142 -16.30 3.72 -3.12
CA GLU A 142 -17.60 4.34 -3.38
C GLU A 142 -18.64 3.86 -2.38
N SER A 143 -19.37 4.79 -1.81
CA SER A 143 -20.40 4.51 -0.80
C SER A 143 -21.75 4.22 -1.43
#